data_afeacc1206b5e8c43a3f1cbdeb6cb390
#
_entry.id   afeacc1206b5e8c43a3f1cbdeb6cb390
#
_cell.length_a   1.000
_cell.length_b   1.000
_cell.length_c   1.000
_cell.angle_alpha   90.00
_cell.angle_beta   90.00
_cell.angle_gamma   90.00
#
_symmetry.space_group_name_H-M   'P 1'
#
loop_
_entity.id
_entity.type
_entity.pdbx_description
1 polymer ?
#
loop_
_entity_poly.entity_id
_entity_poly.type
_entity_poly.pdbx_seq_one_letter_code
_entity_poly.pdbx_strand_id
1 'polypeptide(L)'
;MRGQRCDFREVSWCCYINSPEDSRISFLSNGEWFRYISPKHGTGSNVAPSFIPDDELEVWPTMPEDRRPFHWDRLDRRFDEPFYYGRLGEMLFLLVFDKPKWLRFFCSPTGGGPSILPGKSCPAWDFEWIIPGTEYEVGREYTFRVRLVYKLYVSDDDVLAEVGRAQDELGFEKVNCH
;
A
#
# COMPACT_ATOMS: atom_id res chain seq x y z
N MET A 1 14.27 7.27 -33.64
CA MET A 1 14.30 6.55 -32.35
C MET A 1 12.90 6.04 -32.08
N ARG A 2 12.66 4.73 -32.06
CA ARG A 2 11.37 4.17 -31.59
C ARG A 2 11.34 4.38 -30.09
N GLY A 3 10.46 5.25 -29.60
CA GLY A 3 10.27 5.46 -28.17
C GLY A 3 9.95 4.13 -27.50
N GLN A 4 10.69 3.80 -26.45
CA GLN A 4 10.43 2.63 -25.64
C GLN A 4 9.02 2.79 -25.06
N ARG A 5 8.11 1.88 -25.42
CA ARG A 5 6.73 1.91 -24.93
C ARG A 5 6.79 1.58 -23.45
N CYS A 6 6.40 2.52 -22.62
CA CYS A 6 6.25 2.29 -21.19
C CYS A 6 4.85 1.75 -20.92
N ASP A 7 4.77 0.56 -20.36
CA ASP A 7 3.50 -0.09 -20.08
C ASP A 7 2.81 0.46 -18.82
N PHE A 8 3.53 1.20 -17.98
CA PHE A 8 3.02 1.84 -16.76
C PHE A 8 3.90 2.97 -16.26
N ARG A 9 3.36 3.76 -15.32
CA ARG A 9 4.09 4.73 -14.49
C ARG A 9 3.85 4.41 -13.03
N GLU A 10 4.90 4.43 -12.26
CA GLU A 10 4.88 4.13 -10.83
C GLU A 10 5.33 5.34 -10.02
N VAL A 11 4.61 5.62 -8.95
CA VAL A 11 5.01 6.52 -7.89
C VAL A 11 4.98 5.72 -6.60
N SER A 12 6.14 5.42 -6.04
CA SER A 12 6.28 4.61 -4.84
C SER A 12 6.89 5.39 -3.68
N TRP A 13 6.52 4.99 -2.47
CA TRP A 13 7.09 5.52 -1.25
C TRP A 13 7.40 4.40 -0.27
N CYS A 14 8.66 4.31 0.12
CA CYS A 14 9.14 3.32 1.08
C CYS A 14 9.11 3.89 2.50
N CYS A 15 8.36 3.24 3.38
CA CYS A 15 8.30 3.57 4.80
C CYS A 15 9.10 2.52 5.59
N TYR A 16 10.37 2.79 5.86
CA TYR A 16 11.22 1.90 6.64
C TYR A 16 11.00 2.12 8.14
N ILE A 17 10.43 1.11 8.78
CA ILE A 17 10.02 1.17 10.18
C ILE A 17 11.02 0.43 11.04
N ASN A 18 11.72 1.14 11.92
CA ASN A 18 12.77 0.55 12.75
C ASN A 18 12.19 -0.14 13.98
N SER A 19 12.38 -1.46 14.04
CA SER A 19 12.12 -2.29 15.23
C SER A 19 10.68 -2.25 15.78
N PRO A 20 9.62 -2.32 14.96
CA PRO A 20 8.28 -2.44 15.50
C PRO A 20 8.14 -3.78 16.24
N GLU A 21 7.25 -3.85 17.20
CA GLU A 21 6.92 -5.11 17.88
C GLU A 21 6.19 -6.07 16.95
N ASP A 22 5.28 -5.54 16.14
CA ASP A 22 4.59 -6.25 15.06
C ASP A 22 4.99 -5.63 13.72
N SER A 23 5.63 -6.39 12.86
CA SER A 23 6.08 -5.94 11.55
C SER A 23 4.97 -5.91 10.50
N ARG A 24 3.76 -6.35 10.84
CA ARG A 24 2.62 -6.42 9.91
C ARG A 24 1.90 -5.08 9.83
N ILE A 25 1.38 -4.78 8.65
CA ILE A 25 0.35 -3.76 8.46
C ILE A 25 -1.03 -4.38 8.68
N SER A 26 -2.01 -3.56 9.03
CA SER A 26 -3.42 -3.93 9.19
C SER A 26 -4.28 -3.11 8.24
N PHE A 27 -5.24 -3.75 7.59
CA PHE A 27 -6.22 -3.13 6.68
C PHE A 27 -7.52 -3.94 6.69
N LEU A 28 -8.59 -3.40 6.13
CA LEU A 28 -9.85 -4.13 5.94
C LEU A 28 -9.80 -4.96 4.66
N SER A 29 -10.27 -6.22 4.76
CA SER A 29 -10.41 -7.15 3.64
C SER A 29 -11.66 -7.98 3.83
N ASN A 30 -12.63 -7.89 2.93
CA ASN A 30 -13.97 -8.48 3.04
C ASN A 30 -14.71 -8.06 4.33
N GLY A 31 -14.57 -6.80 4.73
CA GLY A 31 -15.17 -6.23 5.93
C GLY A 31 -14.49 -6.64 7.25
N GLU A 32 -13.42 -7.41 7.22
CA GLU A 32 -12.71 -7.87 8.41
C GLU A 32 -11.29 -7.32 8.46
N TRP A 33 -10.76 -7.15 9.67
CA TRP A 33 -9.38 -6.77 9.85
C TRP A 33 -8.43 -7.89 9.43
N PHE A 34 -7.52 -7.56 8.52
CA PHE A 34 -6.48 -8.47 8.07
C PHE A 34 -5.09 -7.88 8.34
N ARG A 35 -4.18 -8.72 8.86
CA ARG A 35 -2.81 -8.34 9.15
C ARG A 35 -1.85 -9.06 8.22
N TYR A 36 -0.97 -8.30 7.60
CA TYR A 36 -0.11 -8.84 6.56
C TYR A 36 1.33 -8.34 6.67
N ILE A 37 2.25 -9.25 6.39
CA ILE A 37 3.63 -8.99 6.00
C ILE A 37 4.06 -10.07 5.02
N SER A 38 4.88 -9.72 4.04
CA SER A 38 5.45 -10.69 3.11
C SER A 38 6.28 -11.74 3.83
N PRO A 39 6.27 -13.01 3.40
CA PRO A 39 6.95 -14.10 4.12
C PRO A 39 8.47 -13.93 4.17
N LYS A 40 9.07 -13.26 3.18
CA LYS A 40 10.48 -12.88 3.18
C LYS A 40 10.72 -11.67 2.28
N HIS A 41 11.85 -11.01 2.48
CA HIS A 41 12.29 -9.89 1.62
C HIS A 41 12.37 -10.34 0.16
N GLY A 42 11.85 -9.52 -0.73
CA GLY A 42 11.88 -9.75 -2.17
C GLY A 42 10.88 -10.80 -2.70
N THR A 43 10.06 -11.39 -1.85
CA THR A 43 8.94 -12.28 -2.24
C THR A 43 7.61 -11.73 -1.81
N GLY A 44 7.47 -10.43 -1.76
CA GLY A 44 6.24 -9.81 -1.31
C GLY A 44 5.13 -9.87 -2.34
N SER A 45 3.92 -10.07 -1.87
CA SER A 45 2.74 -9.90 -2.67
C SER A 45 2.19 -8.50 -2.47
N ASN A 46 1.84 -7.84 -3.55
CA ASN A 46 1.11 -6.58 -3.49
C ASN A 46 -0.32 -6.82 -3.04
N VAL A 47 -0.80 -6.00 -2.13
CA VAL A 47 -2.20 -5.95 -1.74
C VAL A 47 -2.90 -4.95 -2.64
N ALA A 48 -3.77 -5.45 -3.51
CA ALA A 48 -4.56 -4.64 -4.44
C ALA A 48 -5.92 -4.26 -3.85
N PRO A 49 -6.63 -3.26 -4.41
CA PRO A 49 -7.98 -2.92 -3.98
C PRO A 49 -8.99 -4.02 -4.35
N SER A 50 -9.98 -4.27 -3.48
CA SER A 50 -11.02 -5.30 -3.67
C SER A 50 -12.05 -4.92 -4.76
N PHE A 51 -12.24 -3.64 -4.99
CA PHE A 51 -13.21 -3.11 -5.96
C PHE A 51 -12.69 -3.04 -7.40
N ILE A 52 -11.45 -3.45 -7.67
CA ILE A 52 -10.91 -3.60 -9.02
C ILE A 52 -11.18 -5.03 -9.50
N PRO A 53 -11.89 -5.23 -10.64
CA PRO A 53 -12.11 -6.56 -11.21
C PRO A 53 -10.80 -7.29 -11.55
N ASP A 54 -10.83 -8.61 -11.53
CA ASP A 54 -9.65 -9.44 -11.79
C ASP A 54 -9.05 -9.22 -13.17
N ASP A 55 -9.89 -9.05 -14.18
CA ASP A 55 -9.49 -8.78 -15.55
C ASP A 55 -8.82 -7.40 -15.71
N GLU A 56 -9.24 -6.40 -14.96
CA GLU A 56 -8.53 -5.11 -14.92
C GLU A 56 -7.17 -5.22 -14.22
N LEU A 57 -7.07 -6.06 -13.18
CA LEU A 57 -5.80 -6.32 -12.48
C LEU A 57 -4.82 -7.14 -13.33
N GLU A 58 -5.30 -7.96 -14.24
CA GLU A 58 -4.46 -8.71 -15.18
C GLU A 58 -3.77 -7.80 -16.21
N VAL A 59 -4.38 -6.66 -16.52
CA VAL A 59 -3.81 -5.63 -17.40
C VAL A 59 -2.71 -4.82 -16.69
N TRP A 60 -2.61 -4.93 -15.37
CA TRP A 60 -1.51 -4.32 -14.64
C TRP A 60 -0.20 -4.98 -15.07
N PRO A 61 0.82 -4.18 -15.37
CA PRO A 61 1.95 -4.64 -16.13
C PRO A 61 2.60 -5.87 -15.50
N THR A 62 2.58 -6.96 -16.23
CA THR A 62 3.40 -8.13 -15.94
C THR A 62 4.79 -7.86 -16.52
N MET A 63 5.78 -7.68 -15.69
CA MET A 63 7.15 -7.71 -16.17
C MET A 63 7.59 -9.14 -16.44
N PRO A 64 8.47 -9.38 -17.43
CA PRO A 64 9.16 -10.63 -17.59
C PRO A 64 9.79 -11.11 -16.28
N GLU A 65 9.76 -12.40 -16.01
CA GLU A 65 10.16 -13.00 -14.73
C GLU A 65 11.58 -12.62 -14.30
N ASP A 66 12.50 -12.43 -15.27
CA ASP A 66 13.88 -11.98 -15.09
C ASP A 66 14.02 -10.48 -14.78
N ARG A 67 12.95 -9.70 -14.91
CA ARG A 67 12.93 -8.25 -14.66
C ARG A 67 11.86 -7.82 -13.67
N ARG A 68 11.19 -8.77 -12.99
CA ARG A 68 10.20 -8.43 -11.97
C ARG A 68 10.90 -7.76 -10.80
N PRO A 69 10.61 -6.47 -10.53
CA PRO A 69 10.95 -5.90 -9.24
C PRO A 69 10.26 -6.71 -8.14
N PHE A 70 10.78 -6.65 -6.93
CA PHE A 70 10.39 -7.44 -5.76
C PHE A 70 8.87 -7.50 -5.45
N HIS A 71 8.04 -6.74 -6.11
CA HIS A 71 6.70 -6.34 -5.67
C HIS A 71 5.56 -6.87 -6.53
N TRP A 72 5.80 -7.82 -7.45
CA TRP A 72 4.82 -8.11 -8.50
C TRP A 72 3.92 -9.31 -8.24
N ASP A 73 4.16 -10.06 -7.18
CA ASP A 73 3.23 -11.11 -6.79
C ASP A 73 2.03 -10.50 -6.07
N ARG A 74 0.82 -10.92 -6.44
CA ARG A 74 -0.41 -10.47 -5.82
C ARG A 74 -0.77 -11.34 -4.63
N LEU A 75 -1.21 -10.71 -3.55
CA LEU A 75 -1.89 -11.40 -2.47
C LEU A 75 -3.33 -11.69 -2.88
N ASP A 76 -3.86 -12.86 -2.55
CA ASP A 76 -5.29 -13.19 -2.77
C ASP A 76 -6.22 -12.28 -1.95
N ARG A 77 -5.74 -11.81 -0.80
CA ARG A 77 -6.46 -10.83 0.03
C ARG A 77 -6.26 -9.43 -0.53
N ARG A 78 -7.35 -8.67 -0.61
CA ARG A 78 -7.40 -7.32 -1.16
C ARG A 78 -7.92 -6.36 -0.11
N PHE A 79 -7.52 -5.08 -0.19
CA PHE A 79 -8.04 -4.07 0.73
C PHE A 79 -9.38 -3.50 0.22
N ASP A 80 -10.29 -3.24 1.16
CA ASP A 80 -11.61 -2.67 0.87
C ASP A 80 -11.57 -1.14 0.84
N GLU A 81 -10.74 -0.53 1.67
CA GLU A 81 -10.59 0.91 1.78
C GLU A 81 -9.12 1.34 1.66
N PRO A 82 -8.86 2.54 1.12
CA PRO A 82 -7.51 3.01 0.80
C PRO A 82 -6.76 3.50 2.05
N PHE A 83 -6.55 2.61 3.00
CA PHE A 83 -5.72 2.87 4.18
C PHE A 83 -5.07 1.60 4.69
N TYR A 84 -3.97 1.77 5.40
CA TYR A 84 -3.43 0.76 6.28
C TYR A 84 -2.83 1.40 7.53
N TYR A 85 -2.71 0.63 8.59
CA TYR A 85 -1.97 1.04 9.77
C TYR A 85 -1.01 -0.04 10.25
N GLY A 86 -0.02 0.39 11.02
CA GLY A 86 0.84 -0.45 11.83
C GLY A 86 1.02 0.13 13.22
N ARG A 87 1.61 -0.64 14.13
CA ARG A 87 1.84 -0.22 15.50
C ARG A 87 3.32 -0.11 15.80
N LEU A 88 3.70 0.99 16.46
CA LEU A 88 5.04 1.28 16.94
C LEU A 88 4.97 1.39 18.46
N GLY A 89 5.05 0.25 19.16
CA GLY A 89 4.72 0.18 20.57
C GLY A 89 3.24 0.55 20.81
N GLU A 90 3.00 1.58 21.61
CA GLU A 90 1.65 2.09 21.88
C GLU A 90 1.13 3.06 20.81
N MET A 91 1.98 3.42 19.84
CA MET A 91 1.62 4.40 18.82
C MET A 91 0.99 3.76 17.60
N LEU A 92 -0.02 4.41 17.07
CA LEU A 92 -0.61 4.18 15.76
C LEU A 92 0.22 4.92 14.71
N PHE A 93 0.57 4.22 13.63
CA PHE A 93 1.07 4.79 12.37
C PHE A 93 0.05 4.44 11.28
N LEU A 94 -0.78 5.40 10.89
CA LEU A 94 -1.87 5.22 9.93
C LEU A 94 -1.61 6.07 8.69
N LEU A 95 -1.76 5.46 7.51
CA LEU A 95 -1.76 6.14 6.22
C LEU A 95 -3.13 5.99 5.55
N VAL A 96 -3.68 7.12 5.08
CA VAL A 96 -4.94 7.20 4.33
C VAL A 96 -4.67 7.85 2.98
N PHE A 97 -5.20 7.27 1.91
CA PHE A 97 -4.84 7.59 0.52
C PHE A 97 -6.05 8.10 -0.27
N ASP A 98 -5.83 9.10 -1.14
CA ASP A 98 -6.89 9.76 -1.90
C ASP A 98 -7.31 9.06 -3.19
N LYS A 99 -6.45 8.22 -3.78
CA LYS A 99 -6.70 7.57 -5.08
C LYS A 99 -6.54 6.07 -5.02
N PRO A 100 -7.62 5.35 -4.67
CA PRO A 100 -7.55 3.92 -4.43
C PRO A 100 -7.36 3.08 -5.70
N LYS A 101 -7.83 3.54 -6.87
CA LYS A 101 -7.82 2.74 -8.10
C LYS A 101 -6.44 2.21 -8.48
N TRP A 102 -5.41 3.02 -8.35
CA TRP A 102 -4.04 2.64 -8.74
C TRP A 102 -3.16 2.26 -7.56
N LEU A 103 -3.72 2.32 -6.35
CA LEU A 103 -2.99 2.11 -5.11
C LEU A 103 -2.69 0.63 -4.86
N ARG A 104 -1.52 0.37 -4.32
CA ARG A 104 -1.13 -0.93 -3.74
C ARG A 104 -0.40 -0.72 -2.43
N PHE A 105 -0.58 -1.66 -1.52
CA PHE A 105 0.26 -1.77 -0.34
C PHE A 105 1.28 -2.88 -0.54
N PHE A 106 2.45 -2.64 -0.06
CA PHE A 106 3.50 -3.63 -0.04
C PHE A 106 4.19 -3.60 1.32
N CYS A 107 4.43 -4.76 1.92
CA CYS A 107 5.23 -4.83 3.12
C CYS A 107 6.21 -5.99 3.11
N SER A 108 7.45 -5.66 3.39
CA SER A 108 8.57 -6.60 3.45
C SER A 108 9.12 -6.65 4.87
N PRO A 109 9.45 -7.84 5.41
CA PRO A 109 9.93 -7.97 6.78
C PRO A 109 11.31 -7.35 7.02
N THR A 110 12.09 -7.13 5.96
CA THR A 110 13.47 -6.64 6.06
C THR A 110 13.81 -5.59 5.00
N GLY A 111 12.81 -4.88 4.47
CA GLY A 111 13.00 -3.90 3.40
C GLY A 111 13.94 -2.76 3.76
N GLY A 112 13.93 -2.31 5.01
CA GLY A 112 14.82 -1.29 5.54
C GLY A 112 16.20 -1.80 5.98
N GLY A 113 16.52 -3.06 5.74
CA GLY A 113 17.79 -3.65 6.17
C GLY A 113 17.80 -4.11 7.64
N PRO A 114 18.97 -4.29 8.24
CA PRO A 114 19.07 -4.69 9.63
C PRO A 114 18.60 -3.56 10.56
N SER A 115 17.90 -3.93 11.63
CA SER A 115 17.55 -2.98 12.68
C SER A 115 18.79 -2.53 13.47
N ILE A 116 18.73 -1.29 14.00
CA ILE A 116 19.70 -0.81 14.98
C ILE A 116 19.64 -1.58 16.31
N LEU A 117 18.52 -2.27 16.58
CA LEU A 117 18.34 -3.10 17.76
C LEU A 117 18.64 -4.57 17.43
N PRO A 118 19.53 -5.24 18.18
CA PRO A 118 19.86 -6.64 17.95
C PRO A 118 18.61 -7.55 17.99
N GLY A 119 18.51 -8.46 17.02
CA GLY A 119 17.41 -9.42 16.94
C GLY A 119 16.06 -8.84 16.49
N LYS A 120 16.02 -7.56 16.12
CA LYS A 120 14.83 -6.89 15.57
C LYS A 120 14.97 -6.71 14.07
N SER A 121 13.83 -6.52 13.39
CA SER A 121 13.76 -6.24 11.97
C SER A 121 13.52 -4.75 11.70
N CYS A 122 13.78 -4.35 10.46
CA CYS A 122 13.39 -3.05 9.94
C CYS A 122 12.50 -3.29 8.71
N PRO A 123 11.19 -3.59 8.91
CA PRO A 123 10.28 -3.83 7.81
C PRO A 123 10.09 -2.57 6.97
N ALA A 124 9.76 -2.78 5.70
CA ALA A 124 9.23 -1.75 4.83
C ALA A 124 7.70 -1.86 4.80
N TRP A 125 7.02 -0.76 5.07
CA TRP A 125 5.58 -0.59 4.91
C TRP A 125 5.36 0.37 3.75
N ASP A 126 5.46 -0.17 2.55
CA ASP A 126 5.49 0.62 1.34
C ASP A 126 4.10 0.76 0.72
N PHE A 127 3.94 1.78 -0.07
CA PHE A 127 2.79 1.95 -0.94
C PHE A 127 3.22 2.52 -2.28
N GLU A 128 2.43 2.24 -3.29
CA GLU A 128 2.69 2.68 -4.65
C GLU A 128 1.39 2.95 -5.41
N TRP A 129 1.42 3.95 -6.30
CA TRP A 129 0.41 4.11 -7.33
C TRP A 129 0.99 3.68 -8.65
N ILE A 130 0.28 2.78 -9.32
CA ILE A 130 0.68 2.26 -10.62
C ILE A 130 -0.37 2.66 -11.65
N ILE A 131 -0.02 3.62 -12.49
CA ILE A 131 -0.89 4.09 -13.57
C ILE A 131 -0.60 3.23 -14.81
N PRO A 132 -1.57 2.43 -15.31
CA PRO A 132 -1.40 1.67 -16.54
C PRO A 132 -1.06 2.58 -17.72
N GLY A 133 -0.24 2.10 -18.66
CA GLY A 133 0.15 2.86 -19.85
C GLY A 133 -1.03 3.28 -20.73
N THR A 134 -2.15 2.55 -20.64
CA THR A 134 -3.42 2.89 -21.32
C THR A 134 -4.15 4.07 -20.67
N GLU A 135 -3.89 4.37 -19.39
CA GLU A 135 -4.49 5.47 -18.63
C GLU A 135 -3.53 6.64 -18.43
N TYR A 136 -2.26 6.47 -18.81
CA TYR A 136 -1.27 7.51 -18.70
C TYR A 136 -1.24 8.40 -19.93
N GLU A 137 -1.40 9.71 -19.72
CA GLU A 137 -1.36 10.74 -20.77
C GLU A 137 -0.11 11.61 -20.59
N VAL A 138 0.67 11.75 -21.66
CA VAL A 138 1.87 12.62 -21.66
C VAL A 138 1.43 14.08 -21.52
N GLY A 139 2.03 14.80 -20.56
CA GLY A 139 1.73 16.20 -20.30
C GLY A 139 0.56 16.42 -19.34
N ARG A 140 -0.14 15.39 -18.92
CA ARG A 140 -1.15 15.46 -17.86
C ARG A 140 -0.46 15.48 -16.49
N GLU A 141 -0.96 16.30 -15.59
CA GLU A 141 -0.56 16.31 -14.18
C GLU A 141 -1.36 15.25 -13.39
N TYR A 142 -0.66 14.49 -12.57
CA TYR A 142 -1.24 13.49 -11.67
C TYR A 142 -0.87 13.87 -10.24
N THR A 143 -1.87 14.09 -9.40
CA THR A 143 -1.68 14.44 -8.00
C THR A 143 -2.16 13.30 -7.11
N PHE A 144 -1.33 12.87 -6.18
CA PHE A 144 -1.63 11.85 -5.18
C PHE A 144 -1.42 12.45 -3.79
N ARG A 145 -2.37 12.20 -2.87
CA ARG A 145 -2.31 12.71 -1.51
C ARG A 145 -2.36 11.56 -0.52
N VAL A 146 -1.54 11.68 0.50
CA VAL A 146 -1.50 10.74 1.64
C VAL A 146 -1.62 11.54 2.91
N ARG A 147 -2.50 11.12 3.81
CA ARG A 147 -2.54 11.61 5.18
C ARG A 147 -1.85 10.62 6.09
N LEU A 148 -0.81 11.06 6.78
CA LEU A 148 -0.19 10.35 7.88
C LEU A 148 -0.83 10.80 9.20
N VAL A 149 -1.29 9.82 10.01
CA VAL A 149 -1.71 10.04 11.40
C VAL A 149 -0.75 9.28 12.31
N TYR A 150 -0.15 9.99 13.26
CA TYR A 150 0.71 9.40 14.28
C TYR A 150 0.23 9.84 15.66
N LYS A 151 -0.34 8.89 16.43
CA LYS A 151 -0.97 9.14 17.73
C LYS A 151 -0.95 7.88 18.58
N LEU A 152 -1.37 7.97 19.85
CA LEU A 152 -1.63 6.79 20.65
C LEU A 152 -2.72 5.93 20.00
N TYR A 153 -2.47 4.63 19.92
CA TYR A 153 -3.48 3.67 19.49
C TYR A 153 -4.52 3.48 20.60
N VAL A 154 -5.77 3.57 20.28
CA VAL A 154 -6.89 3.39 21.20
C VAL A 154 -7.65 2.09 20.86
N SER A 155 -8.17 2.00 19.65
CA SER A 155 -8.93 0.84 19.16
C SER A 155 -9.02 0.85 17.63
N ASP A 156 -9.47 -0.24 17.05
CA ASP A 156 -9.75 -0.32 15.62
C ASP A 156 -10.89 0.64 15.20
N ASP A 157 -11.88 0.88 16.07
CA ASP A 157 -12.94 1.85 15.80
C ASP A 157 -12.39 3.30 15.75
N ASP A 158 -11.40 3.61 16.59
CA ASP A 158 -10.73 4.91 16.55
C ASP A 158 -9.90 5.07 15.27
N VAL A 159 -9.30 4.00 14.76
CA VAL A 159 -8.63 4.00 13.44
C VAL A 159 -9.64 4.34 12.35
N LEU A 160 -10.80 3.67 12.32
CA LEU A 160 -11.85 3.95 11.32
C LEU A 160 -12.41 5.38 11.43
N ALA A 161 -12.52 5.90 12.64
CA ALA A 161 -12.91 7.30 12.84
C ALA A 161 -11.87 8.29 12.27
N GLU A 162 -10.57 7.99 12.38
CA GLU A 162 -9.51 8.80 11.75
C GLU A 162 -9.55 8.71 10.23
N VAL A 163 -9.80 7.51 9.67
CA VAL A 163 -9.98 7.32 8.24
C VAL A 163 -11.14 8.16 7.73
N GLY A 164 -12.30 8.09 8.39
CA GLY A 164 -13.48 8.89 8.05
C GLY A 164 -13.20 10.40 8.10
N ARG A 165 -12.50 10.89 9.14
CA ARG A 165 -12.08 12.29 9.21
C ARG A 165 -11.18 12.70 8.05
N ALA A 166 -10.21 11.86 7.71
CA ALA A 166 -9.31 12.13 6.59
C ALA A 166 -10.06 12.23 5.25
N GLN A 167 -11.01 11.33 5.03
CA GLN A 167 -11.84 11.33 3.82
C GLN A 167 -12.73 12.57 3.73
N ASP A 168 -13.35 12.99 4.85
CA ASP A 168 -14.25 14.15 4.89
C ASP A 168 -13.47 15.48 4.77
N GLU A 169 -12.39 15.65 5.53
CA GLU A 169 -11.62 16.92 5.57
C GLU A 169 -10.80 17.15 4.31
N LEU A 170 -10.25 16.10 3.72
CA LEU A 170 -9.36 16.20 2.57
C LEU A 170 -10.06 15.93 1.23
N GLY A 171 -11.36 15.62 1.27
CA GLY A 171 -12.13 15.29 0.08
C GLY A 171 -11.57 14.07 -0.67
N PHE A 172 -11.13 13.05 0.06
CA PHE A 172 -10.71 11.79 -0.54
C PHE A 172 -11.90 11.08 -1.17
N GLU A 173 -11.63 10.34 -2.25
CA GLU A 173 -12.67 9.53 -2.87
C GLU A 173 -13.11 8.43 -1.90
N LYS A 174 -14.40 8.44 -1.54
CA LYS A 174 -15.00 7.34 -0.76
C LYS A 174 -15.23 6.16 -1.70
N VAL A 175 -14.72 5.01 -1.33
CA VAL A 175 -15.02 3.77 -2.03
C VAL A 175 -16.42 3.33 -1.64
N ASN A 176 -17.38 3.44 -2.56
CA ASN A 176 -18.71 2.87 -2.36
C ASN A 176 -18.58 1.35 -2.58
N CYS A 177 -18.37 0.59 -1.51
CA CYS A 177 -18.51 -0.86 -1.53
C CYS A 177 -19.98 -1.18 -1.76
N HIS A 178 -20.33 -1.69 -2.92
CA HIS A 178 -21.66 -2.22 -3.26
C HIS A 178 -21.71 -3.72 -3.00
#